data_b5fdfe1c5e70414aa3079dde1ba67cb9
#
_entry.id   b5fdfe1c5e70414aa3079dde1ba67cb9
#
_cell.length_a   1.000
_cell.length_b   1.000
_cell.length_c   1.000
_cell.angle_alpha   90.00
_cell.angle_beta   90.00
_cell.angle_gamma   90.00
#
_symmetry.space_group_name_H-M   'P 1'
#
loop_
_entity.id
_entity.type
_entity.pdbx_description
1 polymer ?
#
loop_
_entity_poly.entity_id
_entity_poly.type
_entity_poly.pdbx_seq_one_letter_code
_entity_poly.pdbx_strand_id
1 'polypeptide(L)'
;MRTMTLETAHGGAHPHHRHGWWWKTLLSGFLLWVVTIVVTVATQNTNLVPTIILLGSFLVPFTVVLFVIERVTGTVSTMQLVTAFFVGGVLGVLGASLLESDLRPGATLYLLVGFAEELVKGLLLVVVGWRVRPKTARQGALLGATVGAGFSAFESAGYAFNAAITTRGIDLVSLLQTEVVRAVLSPVGHVLWTAILGAVLFGAAHGRPRFRWTWSVLVAYVVVSVLHGLWDSNSTISTLLAFVLTGTPFSAAQDGTVPPALGGVVTTLYVAGLAVVSVIGVAVLVGVLLHHRRRTRQIEAQQVAAVGSWQVPAGPWGVPDDGAEQVWHRTPPPHVL
;
A
#
# COMPACT_ATOMS: atom_id res chain seq x y z
N MET A 1 43.75 -40.22 19.93
CA MET A 1 43.46 -38.90 20.48
C MET A 1 43.37 -37.94 19.31
N ARG A 2 42.15 -37.70 18.77
CA ARG A 2 41.90 -36.77 17.68
C ARG A 2 41.07 -35.63 18.27
N THR A 3 41.66 -34.48 18.40
CA THR A 3 41.04 -33.24 18.80
C THR A 3 40.08 -32.76 17.67
N MET A 4 38.82 -32.82 17.95
CA MET A 4 37.76 -32.31 17.08
C MET A 4 37.56 -30.82 17.40
N THR A 5 38.11 -29.95 16.54
CA THR A 5 37.88 -28.51 16.59
C THR A 5 36.46 -28.25 16.11
N LEU A 6 35.58 -27.78 17.02
CA LEU A 6 34.28 -27.23 16.70
C LEU A 6 34.48 -25.88 16.01
N GLU A 7 34.37 -25.89 14.69
CA GLU A 7 34.22 -24.68 13.90
C GLU A 7 32.81 -24.08 14.16
N THR A 8 32.76 -23.04 14.95
CA THR A 8 31.58 -22.24 15.13
C THR A 8 31.27 -21.56 13.80
N ALA A 9 30.27 -22.10 13.06
CA ALA A 9 29.67 -21.43 11.91
C ALA A 9 28.97 -20.14 12.39
N HIS A 10 29.72 -19.05 12.40
CA HIS A 10 29.15 -17.72 12.44
C HIS A 10 28.43 -17.50 11.10
N GLY A 11 27.13 -17.80 11.06
CA GLY A 11 26.24 -17.34 10.02
C GLY A 11 26.25 -15.82 10.03
N GLY A 12 27.18 -15.23 9.28
CA GLY A 12 27.26 -13.80 9.08
C GLY A 12 25.95 -13.34 8.47
N ALA A 13 25.10 -12.68 9.27
CA ALA A 13 24.02 -11.86 8.74
C ALA A 13 24.68 -10.83 7.83
N HIS A 14 24.57 -11.01 6.52
CA HIS A 14 25.01 -10.03 5.55
C HIS A 14 24.30 -8.72 5.90
N PRO A 15 25.02 -7.64 6.22
CA PRO A 15 24.39 -6.34 6.44
C PRO A 15 23.75 -5.98 5.10
N HIS A 16 22.42 -5.93 5.07
CA HIS A 16 21.70 -5.37 3.95
C HIS A 16 22.09 -3.91 3.85
N HIS A 17 23.11 -3.61 3.05
CA HIS A 17 23.46 -2.25 2.71
C HIS A 17 22.23 -1.60 2.09
N ARG A 18 21.65 -0.63 2.81
CA ARG A 18 20.55 0.20 2.32
C ARG A 18 21.09 1.08 1.19
N HIS A 19 21.02 0.62 -0.04
CA HIS A 19 21.65 1.26 -1.19
C HIS A 19 20.86 2.45 -1.74
N GLY A 20 19.63 2.70 -1.24
CA GLY A 20 18.77 3.76 -1.73
C GLY A 20 18.42 3.59 -3.22
N TRP A 21 18.21 2.38 -3.67
CA TRP A 21 17.86 2.08 -5.06
C TRP A 21 16.55 2.72 -5.49
N TRP A 22 15.59 2.84 -4.57
CA TRP A 22 14.29 3.42 -4.86
C TRP A 22 14.39 4.86 -5.42
N TRP A 23 15.19 5.75 -4.81
CA TRP A 23 15.32 7.12 -5.28
C TRP A 23 16.20 7.23 -6.53
N LYS A 24 17.21 6.34 -6.69
CA LYS A 24 18.04 6.28 -7.90
C LYS A 24 17.19 5.85 -9.09
N THR A 25 16.33 4.84 -8.91
CA THR A 25 15.40 4.38 -9.93
C THR A 25 14.37 5.46 -10.24
N LEU A 26 13.85 6.18 -9.24
CA LEU A 26 12.93 7.30 -9.46
C LEU A 26 13.59 8.38 -10.32
N LEU A 27 14.79 8.81 -9.97
CA LEU A 27 15.49 9.86 -10.71
C LEU A 27 15.86 9.42 -12.13
N SER A 28 16.47 8.25 -12.28
CA SER A 28 16.86 7.74 -13.61
C SER A 28 15.65 7.46 -14.50
N GLY A 29 14.58 6.89 -13.94
CA GLY A 29 13.33 6.66 -14.65
C GLY A 29 12.63 7.96 -15.06
N PHE A 30 12.63 8.98 -14.20
CA PHE A 30 12.12 10.30 -14.53
C PHE A 30 12.91 10.95 -15.69
N LEU A 31 14.24 10.89 -15.64
CA LEU A 31 15.07 11.39 -16.73
C LEU A 31 14.79 10.64 -18.05
N LEU A 32 14.64 9.32 -17.97
CA LEU A 32 14.32 8.52 -19.15
C LEU A 32 12.93 8.85 -19.71
N TRP A 33 11.95 9.08 -18.84
CA TRP A 33 10.61 9.52 -19.23
C TRP A 33 10.65 10.87 -19.95
N VAL A 34 11.36 11.86 -19.40
CA VAL A 34 11.55 13.18 -20.03
C VAL A 34 12.25 13.05 -21.37
N VAL A 35 13.35 12.27 -21.48
CA VAL A 35 14.06 12.03 -22.75
C VAL A 35 13.13 11.39 -23.77
N THR A 36 12.30 10.43 -23.37
CA THR A 36 11.35 9.78 -24.28
C THR A 36 10.32 10.78 -24.82
N ILE A 37 9.82 11.69 -23.98
CA ILE A 37 8.90 12.77 -24.42
C ILE A 37 9.60 13.68 -25.42
N VAL A 38 10.82 14.15 -25.13
CA VAL A 38 11.60 15.04 -26.02
C VAL A 38 11.83 14.37 -27.37
N VAL A 39 12.23 13.11 -27.38
CA VAL A 39 12.47 12.35 -28.63
C VAL A 39 11.15 12.18 -29.40
N THR A 40 10.04 11.87 -28.70
CA THR A 40 8.72 11.73 -29.34
C THR A 40 8.30 13.02 -30.02
N VAL A 41 8.45 14.15 -29.34
CA VAL A 41 8.12 15.47 -29.91
C VAL A 41 9.04 15.85 -31.04
N ALA A 42 10.35 15.63 -30.89
CA ALA A 42 11.34 15.99 -31.91
C ALA A 42 11.24 15.15 -33.20
N THR A 43 10.90 13.85 -33.04
CA THR A 43 10.83 12.92 -34.19
C THR A 43 9.42 12.70 -34.71
N GLN A 44 8.39 13.17 -33.97
CA GLN A 44 6.97 12.90 -34.25
C GLN A 44 6.65 11.39 -34.31
N ASN A 45 7.47 10.57 -33.63
CA ASN A 45 7.32 9.12 -33.61
C ASN A 45 6.31 8.68 -32.54
N THR A 46 5.08 8.48 -32.96
CA THR A 46 3.99 8.02 -32.06
C THR A 46 4.18 6.61 -31.54
N ASN A 47 5.07 5.79 -32.07
CA ASN A 47 5.41 4.48 -31.53
C ASN A 47 6.06 4.56 -30.13
N LEU A 48 6.55 5.74 -29.72
CA LEU A 48 7.09 5.97 -28.39
C LEU A 48 6.00 6.26 -27.32
N VAL A 49 4.75 6.53 -27.73
CA VAL A 49 3.65 6.82 -26.80
C VAL A 49 3.42 5.69 -25.78
N PRO A 50 3.37 4.41 -26.16
CA PRO A 50 3.29 3.33 -25.18
C PRO A 50 4.45 3.31 -24.17
N THR A 51 5.66 3.70 -24.60
CA THR A 51 6.82 3.80 -23.72
C THR A 51 6.66 4.94 -22.71
N ILE A 52 6.14 6.09 -23.14
CA ILE A 52 5.81 7.22 -22.24
C ILE A 52 4.80 6.73 -21.18
N ILE A 53 3.69 6.11 -21.62
CA ILE A 53 2.65 5.59 -20.73
C ILE A 53 3.22 4.61 -19.72
N LEU A 54 4.03 3.65 -20.13
CA LEU A 54 4.62 2.67 -19.23
C LEU A 54 5.56 3.33 -18.21
N LEU A 55 6.44 4.23 -18.67
CA LEU A 55 7.36 4.92 -17.76
C LEU A 55 6.61 5.81 -16.77
N GLY A 56 5.69 6.66 -17.22
CA GLY A 56 4.96 7.57 -16.36
C GLY A 56 4.06 6.85 -15.35
N SER A 57 3.32 5.85 -15.79
CA SER A 57 2.36 5.14 -14.93
C SER A 57 3.02 4.18 -13.94
N PHE A 58 4.16 3.56 -14.29
CA PHE A 58 4.82 2.55 -13.46
C PHE A 58 5.92 3.12 -12.56
N LEU A 59 6.53 4.24 -12.91
CA LEU A 59 7.71 4.75 -12.23
C LEU A 59 7.51 4.93 -10.72
N VAL A 60 6.52 5.70 -10.31
CA VAL A 60 6.26 5.97 -8.89
C VAL A 60 5.78 4.71 -8.16
N PRO A 61 4.75 3.96 -8.64
CA PRO A 61 4.35 2.70 -8.02
C PRO A 61 5.50 1.69 -7.89
N PHE A 62 6.34 1.55 -8.90
CA PHE A 62 7.48 0.63 -8.85
C PHE A 62 8.54 1.07 -7.83
N THR A 63 8.80 2.38 -7.71
CA THR A 63 9.72 2.89 -6.69
C THR A 63 9.19 2.69 -5.27
N VAL A 64 7.87 2.70 -5.06
CA VAL A 64 7.26 2.27 -3.79
C VAL A 64 7.59 0.80 -3.50
N VAL A 65 7.50 -0.09 -4.49
CA VAL A 65 7.88 -1.49 -4.31
C VAL A 65 9.36 -1.64 -3.96
N LEU A 66 10.25 -0.92 -4.63
CA LEU A 66 11.68 -0.91 -4.28
C LEU A 66 11.92 -0.41 -2.85
N PHE A 67 11.22 0.65 -2.45
CA PHE A 67 11.25 1.16 -1.08
C PHE A 67 10.78 0.10 -0.08
N VAL A 68 9.75 -0.67 -0.41
CA VAL A 68 9.26 -1.79 0.40
C VAL A 68 10.31 -2.90 0.48
N ILE A 69 10.92 -3.29 -0.65
CA ILE A 69 11.97 -4.33 -0.71
C ILE A 69 13.12 -3.98 0.23
N GLU A 70 13.58 -2.73 0.23
CA GLU A 70 14.66 -2.28 1.11
C GLU A 70 14.32 -2.33 2.61
N ARG A 71 13.03 -2.42 2.96
CA ARG A 71 12.54 -2.37 4.35
C ARG A 71 11.94 -3.67 4.86
N VAL A 72 11.70 -4.61 3.96
CA VAL A 72 11.22 -5.94 4.35
C VAL A 72 12.39 -6.74 4.95
N THR A 73 12.19 -7.25 6.14
CA THR A 73 13.16 -8.11 6.82
C THR A 73 12.65 -9.54 6.86
N GLY A 74 13.33 -10.43 6.16
CA GLY A 74 13.41 -11.85 6.43
C GLY A 74 12.24 -12.78 6.09
N THR A 75 11.00 -12.32 5.92
CA THR A 75 9.85 -13.23 5.80
C THR A 75 9.05 -13.10 4.50
N VAL A 76 9.23 -12.01 3.76
CA VAL A 76 8.64 -11.80 2.44
C VAL A 76 9.76 -11.72 1.42
N SER A 77 9.78 -12.61 0.44
CA SER A 77 10.82 -12.62 -0.59
C SER A 77 10.58 -11.50 -1.63
N THR A 78 11.65 -11.05 -2.28
CA THR A 78 11.55 -10.10 -3.40
C THR A 78 10.63 -10.62 -4.51
N MET A 79 10.73 -11.92 -4.84
CA MET A 79 9.86 -12.56 -5.84
C MET A 79 8.38 -12.49 -5.42
N GLN A 80 8.09 -12.64 -4.14
CA GLN A 80 6.72 -12.53 -3.61
C GLN A 80 6.17 -11.11 -3.74
N LEU A 81 7.00 -10.08 -3.53
CA LEU A 81 6.62 -8.68 -3.75
C LEU A 81 6.40 -8.39 -5.24
N VAL A 82 7.29 -8.86 -6.12
CA VAL A 82 7.11 -8.73 -7.57
C VAL A 82 5.81 -9.42 -8.01
N THR A 83 5.57 -10.63 -7.54
CA THR A 83 4.30 -11.35 -7.81
C THR A 83 3.09 -10.57 -7.29
N ALA A 84 3.16 -10.03 -6.07
CA ALA A 84 2.08 -9.24 -5.48
C ALA A 84 1.79 -7.96 -6.29
N PHE A 85 2.81 -7.31 -6.83
CA PHE A 85 2.66 -6.15 -7.70
C PHE A 85 1.90 -6.51 -8.99
N PHE A 86 2.33 -7.54 -9.72
CA PHE A 86 1.68 -7.93 -10.97
C PHE A 86 0.30 -8.54 -10.75
N VAL A 87 0.12 -9.35 -9.71
CA VAL A 87 -1.20 -9.89 -9.34
C VAL A 87 -2.14 -8.75 -8.95
N GLY A 88 -1.69 -7.81 -8.12
CA GLY A 88 -2.45 -6.62 -7.74
C GLY A 88 -2.82 -5.75 -8.93
N GLY A 89 -1.91 -5.59 -9.88
CA GLY A 89 -2.13 -4.82 -11.10
C GLY A 89 -3.06 -5.52 -12.08
N VAL A 90 -2.63 -6.63 -12.64
CA VAL A 90 -3.36 -7.29 -13.74
C VAL A 90 -4.70 -7.86 -13.25
N LEU A 91 -4.67 -8.73 -12.22
CA LEU A 91 -5.91 -9.35 -11.73
C LEU A 91 -6.76 -8.37 -10.92
N GLY A 92 -6.14 -7.35 -10.31
CA GLY A 92 -6.85 -6.28 -9.62
C GLY A 92 -7.72 -5.48 -10.56
N VAL A 93 -7.13 -4.92 -11.62
CA VAL A 93 -7.86 -4.13 -12.61
C VAL A 93 -8.90 -4.98 -13.36
N LEU A 94 -8.55 -6.23 -13.75
CA LEU A 94 -9.52 -7.13 -14.38
C LEU A 94 -10.71 -7.45 -13.47
N GLY A 95 -10.45 -7.77 -12.19
CA GLY A 95 -11.50 -8.09 -11.23
C GLY A 95 -12.39 -6.89 -10.91
N ALA A 96 -11.81 -5.70 -10.76
CA ALA A 96 -12.55 -4.45 -10.59
C ALA A 96 -13.44 -4.18 -11.79
N SER A 97 -12.89 -4.20 -13.02
CA SER A 97 -13.64 -3.96 -14.25
C SER A 97 -14.82 -4.92 -14.42
N LEU A 98 -14.70 -6.19 -14.00
CA LEU A 98 -15.80 -7.14 -14.03
C LEU A 98 -16.92 -6.77 -13.06
N LEU A 99 -16.58 -6.33 -11.84
CA LEU A 99 -17.57 -5.92 -10.84
C LEU A 99 -18.24 -4.58 -11.19
N GLU A 100 -17.54 -3.73 -11.91
CA GLU A 100 -18.00 -2.40 -12.29
C GLU A 100 -18.80 -2.37 -13.60
N SER A 101 -18.71 -3.41 -14.41
CA SER A 101 -19.33 -3.50 -15.74
C SER A 101 -20.84 -3.21 -15.76
N ASP A 102 -21.53 -3.55 -14.68
CA ASP A 102 -22.98 -3.35 -14.53
C ASP A 102 -23.33 -2.08 -13.73
N LEU A 103 -22.35 -1.32 -13.23
CA LEU A 103 -22.58 -0.10 -12.47
C LEU A 103 -23.07 1.02 -13.42
N ARG A 104 -24.14 1.67 -13.01
CA ARG A 104 -24.74 2.78 -13.80
C ARG A 104 -24.34 4.13 -13.23
N PRO A 105 -24.17 5.17 -14.09
CA PRO A 105 -23.95 6.53 -13.62
C PRO A 105 -25.04 6.98 -12.65
N GLY A 106 -24.61 7.54 -11.50
CA GLY A 106 -25.51 8.00 -10.44
C GLY A 106 -24.73 8.49 -9.22
N ALA A 107 -25.43 9.05 -8.25
CA ALA A 107 -24.81 9.63 -7.05
C ALA A 107 -23.98 8.64 -6.20
N THR A 108 -24.28 7.35 -6.30
CA THR A 108 -23.59 6.29 -5.54
C THR A 108 -22.50 5.57 -6.32
N LEU A 109 -22.31 5.90 -7.62
CA LEU A 109 -21.38 5.20 -8.49
C LEU A 109 -19.98 5.07 -7.87
N TYR A 110 -19.36 6.19 -7.54
CA TYR A 110 -17.98 6.20 -7.02
C TYR A 110 -17.83 5.50 -5.67
N LEU A 111 -18.88 5.51 -4.85
CA LEU A 111 -18.86 4.73 -3.61
C LEU A 111 -18.86 3.23 -3.91
N LEU A 112 -19.70 2.78 -4.86
CA LEU A 112 -19.73 1.37 -5.27
C LEU A 112 -18.43 0.92 -5.94
N VAL A 113 -17.82 1.78 -6.77
CA VAL A 113 -16.48 1.56 -7.34
C VAL A 113 -15.45 1.34 -6.21
N GLY A 114 -15.40 2.25 -5.23
CA GLY A 114 -14.51 2.12 -4.08
C GLY A 114 -14.71 0.80 -3.33
N PHE A 115 -15.94 0.34 -3.13
CA PHE A 115 -16.22 -0.96 -2.51
C PHE A 115 -15.78 -2.13 -3.40
N ALA A 116 -16.03 -2.09 -4.70
CA ALA A 116 -15.66 -3.14 -5.64
C ALA A 116 -14.14 -3.31 -5.71
N GLU A 117 -13.43 -2.21 -5.93
CA GLU A 117 -11.97 -2.25 -6.06
C GLU A 117 -11.26 -2.66 -4.77
N GLU A 118 -11.66 -2.10 -3.61
CA GLU A 118 -11.02 -2.47 -2.34
C GLU A 118 -11.34 -3.92 -1.95
N LEU A 119 -12.51 -4.47 -2.35
CA LEU A 119 -12.82 -5.89 -2.21
C LEU A 119 -11.84 -6.76 -3.00
N VAL A 120 -11.66 -6.45 -4.29
CA VAL A 120 -10.75 -7.20 -5.17
C VAL A 120 -9.32 -7.14 -4.64
N LYS A 121 -8.82 -5.94 -4.31
CA LYS A 121 -7.48 -5.73 -3.73
C LYS A 121 -7.31 -6.50 -2.40
N GLY A 122 -8.32 -6.49 -1.54
CA GLY A 122 -8.34 -7.23 -0.29
C GLY A 122 -8.29 -8.76 -0.49
N LEU A 123 -9.05 -9.29 -1.44
CA LEU A 123 -9.02 -10.72 -1.79
C LEU A 123 -7.66 -11.13 -2.37
N LEU A 124 -7.10 -10.34 -3.28
CA LEU A 124 -5.77 -10.60 -3.83
C LEU A 124 -4.69 -10.54 -2.75
N LEU A 125 -4.80 -9.62 -1.80
CA LEU A 125 -3.90 -9.54 -0.65
C LEU A 125 -3.97 -10.80 0.22
N VAL A 126 -5.14 -11.39 0.42
CA VAL A 126 -5.30 -12.69 1.10
C VAL A 126 -4.57 -13.78 0.32
N VAL A 127 -4.74 -13.84 -1.00
CA VAL A 127 -4.10 -14.85 -1.86
C VAL A 127 -2.58 -14.75 -1.80
N VAL A 128 -1.99 -13.57 -2.08
CA VAL A 128 -0.54 -13.39 -2.10
C VAL A 128 0.09 -13.48 -0.71
N GLY A 129 -0.68 -13.13 0.33
CA GLY A 129 -0.25 -13.17 1.72
C GLY A 129 -0.51 -14.48 2.46
N TRP A 130 -1.14 -15.47 1.81
CA TRP A 130 -1.58 -16.71 2.47
C TRP A 130 -0.46 -17.43 3.22
N ARG A 131 0.71 -17.55 2.58
CA ARG A 131 1.89 -18.27 3.10
C ARG A 131 2.84 -17.41 3.93
N VAL A 132 2.63 -16.08 4.00
CA VAL A 132 3.50 -15.18 4.78
C VAL A 132 3.40 -15.48 6.26
N ARG A 133 4.55 -15.66 6.92
CA ARG A 133 4.68 -15.94 8.36
C ARG A 133 5.95 -15.29 8.93
N PRO A 134 5.87 -14.74 10.15
CA PRO A 134 4.67 -14.47 10.93
C PRO A 134 3.79 -13.41 10.26
N LYS A 135 2.47 -13.41 10.51
CA LYS A 135 1.58 -12.34 10.06
C LYS A 135 1.65 -11.18 11.06
N THR A 136 2.20 -10.05 10.61
CA THR A 136 2.27 -8.82 11.43
C THR A 136 1.64 -7.65 10.68
N ALA A 137 1.14 -6.65 11.40
CA ALA A 137 0.56 -5.45 10.79
C ALA A 137 1.55 -4.74 9.84
N ARG A 138 2.84 -4.71 10.20
CA ARG A 138 3.88 -4.14 9.33
C ARG A 138 4.03 -4.88 8.01
N GLN A 139 4.09 -6.21 8.03
CA GLN A 139 4.17 -7.04 6.82
C GLN A 139 2.92 -6.89 5.96
N GLY A 140 1.75 -6.86 6.62
CA GLY A 140 0.49 -6.61 5.93
C GLY A 140 0.45 -5.24 5.25
N ALA A 141 0.91 -4.18 5.92
CA ALA A 141 1.04 -2.84 5.32
C ALA A 141 1.97 -2.84 4.10
N LEU A 142 3.14 -3.46 4.20
CA LEU A 142 4.13 -3.51 3.12
C LEU A 142 3.61 -4.31 1.91
N LEU A 143 3.00 -5.48 2.16
CA LEU A 143 2.43 -6.30 1.10
C LEU A 143 1.19 -5.63 0.48
N GLY A 144 0.35 -5.01 1.31
CA GLY A 144 -0.80 -4.21 0.86
C GLY A 144 -0.37 -3.03 -0.01
N ALA A 145 0.65 -2.28 0.43
CA ALA A 145 1.24 -1.21 -0.38
C ALA A 145 1.72 -1.71 -1.75
N THR A 146 2.29 -2.92 -1.80
CA THR A 146 2.77 -3.53 -3.05
C THR A 146 1.62 -3.92 -3.98
N VAL A 147 0.55 -4.52 -3.44
CA VAL A 147 -0.67 -4.84 -4.22
C VAL A 147 -1.33 -3.56 -4.74
N GLY A 148 -1.49 -2.55 -3.87
CA GLY A 148 -2.05 -1.24 -4.25
C GLY A 148 -1.19 -0.49 -5.27
N ALA A 149 0.15 -0.60 -5.18
CA ALA A 149 1.07 -0.04 -6.17
C ALA A 149 0.90 -0.69 -7.54
N GLY A 150 0.76 -2.02 -7.57
CA GLY A 150 0.46 -2.73 -8.81
C GLY A 150 -0.85 -2.26 -9.43
N PHE A 151 -1.93 -2.24 -8.64
CA PHE A 151 -3.22 -1.74 -9.10
C PHE A 151 -3.11 -0.32 -9.67
N SER A 152 -2.52 0.61 -8.90
CA SER A 152 -2.33 2.00 -9.32
C SER A 152 -1.54 2.13 -10.64
N ALA A 153 -0.49 1.32 -10.84
CA ALA A 153 0.32 1.36 -12.06
C ALA A 153 -0.49 0.98 -13.31
N PHE A 154 -1.19 -0.17 -13.25
CA PHE A 154 -1.96 -0.67 -14.40
C PHE A 154 -3.19 0.18 -14.69
N GLU A 155 -3.89 0.63 -13.66
CA GLU A 155 -5.03 1.52 -13.81
C GLU A 155 -4.59 2.89 -14.36
N SER A 156 -3.47 3.46 -13.87
CA SER A 156 -2.92 4.71 -14.38
C SER A 156 -2.53 4.61 -15.85
N ALA A 157 -1.99 3.46 -16.29
CA ALA A 157 -1.70 3.23 -17.70
C ALA A 157 -2.99 3.25 -18.56
N GLY A 158 -4.09 2.70 -18.05
CA GLY A 158 -5.39 2.76 -18.72
C GLY A 158 -5.92 4.19 -18.83
N TYR A 159 -5.85 4.98 -17.75
CA TYR A 159 -6.24 6.39 -17.79
C TYR A 159 -5.36 7.23 -18.72
N ALA A 160 -4.03 7.03 -18.69
CA ALA A 160 -3.11 7.73 -19.58
C ALA A 160 -3.37 7.38 -21.04
N PHE A 161 -3.65 6.10 -21.34
CA PHE A 161 -4.03 5.64 -22.67
C PHE A 161 -5.32 6.31 -23.14
N ASN A 162 -6.36 6.33 -22.31
CA ASN A 162 -7.62 6.98 -22.63
C ASN A 162 -7.46 8.49 -22.85
N ALA A 163 -6.63 9.15 -22.03
CA ALA A 163 -6.34 10.57 -22.19
C ALA A 163 -5.54 10.88 -23.48
N ALA A 164 -4.72 9.94 -23.92
CA ALA A 164 -3.92 10.10 -25.14
C ALA A 164 -4.73 10.02 -26.42
N ILE A 165 -5.82 9.23 -26.43
CA ILE A 165 -6.56 8.94 -27.68
C ILE A 165 -7.73 9.90 -27.83
N THR A 166 -7.71 10.68 -28.90
CA THR A 166 -8.81 11.58 -29.27
C THR A 166 -9.27 11.32 -30.70
N THR A 167 -10.44 11.85 -31.07
CA THR A 167 -10.94 11.80 -32.45
C THR A 167 -10.05 12.53 -33.46
N ARG A 168 -9.13 13.38 -32.96
CA ARG A 168 -8.17 14.16 -33.78
C ARG A 168 -6.78 13.55 -33.80
N GLY A 169 -6.57 12.41 -33.16
CA GLY A 169 -5.27 11.74 -32.99
C GLY A 169 -4.79 11.70 -31.55
N ILE A 170 -3.48 11.70 -31.35
CA ILE A 170 -2.87 11.59 -30.02
C ILE A 170 -2.75 12.96 -29.35
N ASP A 171 -3.34 13.10 -28.17
CA ASP A 171 -3.18 14.26 -27.29
C ASP A 171 -2.10 13.99 -26.25
N LEU A 172 -0.88 14.37 -26.56
CA LEU A 172 0.28 14.20 -25.67
C LEU A 172 0.16 15.06 -24.41
N VAL A 173 -0.48 16.22 -24.48
CA VAL A 173 -0.63 17.10 -23.29
C VAL A 173 -1.55 16.48 -22.27
N SER A 174 -2.72 16.02 -22.68
CA SER A 174 -3.67 15.34 -21.79
C SER A 174 -3.09 14.06 -21.20
N LEU A 175 -2.33 13.30 -21.99
CA LEU A 175 -1.58 12.13 -21.52
C LEU A 175 -0.63 12.51 -20.38
N LEU A 176 0.27 13.47 -20.63
CA LEU A 176 1.30 13.87 -19.66
C LEU A 176 0.69 14.47 -18.38
N GLN A 177 -0.36 15.28 -18.50
CA GLN A 177 -1.08 15.80 -17.34
C GLN A 177 -1.67 14.67 -16.49
N THR A 178 -2.30 13.68 -17.12
CA THR A 178 -2.87 12.52 -16.44
C THR A 178 -1.77 11.74 -15.72
N GLU A 179 -0.65 11.46 -16.37
CA GLU A 179 0.47 10.72 -15.75
C GLU A 179 1.05 11.46 -14.55
N VAL A 180 1.33 12.76 -14.68
CA VAL A 180 1.90 13.55 -13.57
C VAL A 180 0.97 13.57 -12.37
N VAL A 181 -0.32 13.84 -12.58
CA VAL A 181 -1.32 13.86 -11.50
C VAL A 181 -1.41 12.50 -10.83
N ARG A 182 -1.54 11.42 -11.60
CA ARG A 182 -1.65 10.06 -11.06
C ARG A 182 -0.36 9.59 -10.39
N ALA A 183 0.81 9.95 -10.91
CA ALA A 183 2.08 9.63 -10.30
C ALA A 183 2.24 10.28 -8.92
N VAL A 184 1.92 11.59 -8.80
CA VAL A 184 1.99 12.33 -7.52
C VAL A 184 0.99 11.77 -6.50
N LEU A 185 -0.18 11.40 -6.93
CA LEU A 185 -1.27 10.95 -6.07
C LEU A 185 -1.21 9.44 -5.72
N SER A 186 -0.50 8.62 -6.51
CA SER A 186 -0.42 7.18 -6.32
C SER A 186 -0.04 6.73 -4.90
N PRO A 187 0.95 7.34 -4.21
CA PRO A 187 1.32 6.90 -2.86
C PRO A 187 0.24 7.12 -1.80
N VAL A 188 -0.63 8.09 -1.99
CA VAL A 188 -1.68 8.50 -1.03
C VAL A 188 -3.08 8.02 -1.43
N GLY A 189 -3.20 7.32 -2.56
CA GLY A 189 -4.39 6.65 -3.07
C GLY A 189 -4.36 5.13 -2.78
N HIS A 190 -4.44 4.30 -3.83
CA HIS A 190 -4.52 2.84 -3.75
C HIS A 190 -3.41 2.20 -2.92
N VAL A 191 -2.17 2.73 -2.98
CA VAL A 191 -1.05 2.26 -2.16
C VAL A 191 -1.38 2.37 -0.68
N LEU A 192 -1.85 3.54 -0.25
CA LEU A 192 -2.18 3.83 1.14
C LEU A 192 -3.37 3.00 1.63
N TRP A 193 -4.46 2.95 0.86
CA TRP A 193 -5.69 2.26 1.27
C TRP A 193 -5.46 0.75 1.40
N THR A 194 -4.81 0.13 0.42
CA THR A 194 -4.50 -1.29 0.50
C THR A 194 -3.45 -1.59 1.59
N ALA A 195 -2.55 -0.64 1.90
CA ALA A 195 -1.65 -0.77 3.05
C ALA A 195 -2.40 -0.76 4.39
N ILE A 196 -3.42 0.09 4.55
CA ILE A 196 -4.28 0.11 5.75
C ILE A 196 -5.01 -1.22 5.89
N LEU A 197 -5.68 -1.68 4.85
CA LEU A 197 -6.41 -2.95 4.85
C LEU A 197 -5.47 -4.12 5.17
N GLY A 198 -4.27 -4.15 4.58
CA GLY A 198 -3.24 -5.15 4.84
C GLY A 198 -2.74 -5.12 6.28
N ALA A 199 -2.49 -3.94 6.83
CA ALA A 199 -2.05 -3.78 8.22
C ALA A 199 -3.06 -4.38 9.21
N VAL A 200 -4.35 -4.10 9.01
CA VAL A 200 -5.41 -4.62 9.90
C VAL A 200 -5.62 -6.11 9.69
N LEU A 201 -5.68 -6.59 8.44
CA LEU A 201 -5.89 -8.00 8.10
C LEU A 201 -4.79 -8.90 8.70
N PHE A 202 -3.52 -8.52 8.51
CA PHE A 202 -2.38 -9.27 9.05
C PHE A 202 -2.25 -9.10 10.57
N GLY A 203 -2.52 -7.89 11.08
CA GLY A 203 -2.53 -7.63 12.51
C GLY A 203 -3.58 -8.44 13.27
N ALA A 204 -4.77 -8.65 12.70
CA ALA A 204 -5.81 -9.52 13.24
C ALA A 204 -5.41 -11.02 13.28
N ALA A 205 -4.50 -11.41 12.38
CA ALA A 205 -3.97 -12.76 12.27
C ALA A 205 -2.61 -12.96 12.99
N HIS A 206 -2.16 -11.98 13.79
CA HIS A 206 -0.86 -12.04 14.49
C HIS A 206 -0.73 -13.34 15.33
N GLY A 207 0.41 -14.01 15.16
CA GLY A 207 0.70 -15.28 15.83
C GLY A 207 -0.11 -16.49 15.35
N ARG A 208 -0.84 -16.38 14.23
CA ARG A 208 -1.69 -17.45 13.69
C ARG A 208 -1.32 -17.83 12.26
N PRO A 209 -1.55 -19.10 11.87
CA PRO A 209 -1.26 -19.55 10.51
C PRO A 209 -2.29 -19.06 9.48
N ARG A 210 -3.55 -18.86 9.87
CA ARG A 210 -4.66 -18.49 8.98
C ARG A 210 -5.13 -17.07 9.25
N PHE A 211 -5.65 -16.39 8.23
CA PHE A 211 -6.33 -15.11 8.40
C PHE A 211 -7.57 -15.23 9.29
N ARG A 212 -7.88 -14.15 9.98
CA ARG A 212 -9.09 -14.02 10.81
C ARG A 212 -9.94 -12.89 10.31
N TRP A 213 -11.17 -13.21 10.02
CA TRP A 213 -12.22 -12.23 9.72
C TRP A 213 -12.78 -11.69 11.03
N THR A 214 -12.42 -10.47 11.37
CA THR A 214 -12.83 -9.79 12.59
C THR A 214 -13.58 -8.51 12.24
N TRP A 215 -14.32 -7.97 13.17
CA TRP A 215 -14.97 -6.66 13.01
C TRP A 215 -13.97 -5.57 12.59
N SER A 216 -12.75 -5.58 13.11
CA SER A 216 -11.72 -4.62 12.72
C SER A 216 -11.35 -4.71 11.24
N VAL A 217 -11.34 -5.92 10.65
CA VAL A 217 -11.07 -6.09 9.21
C VAL A 217 -12.24 -5.54 8.39
N LEU A 218 -13.49 -5.82 8.78
CA LEU A 218 -14.66 -5.28 8.11
C LEU A 218 -14.69 -3.74 8.20
N VAL A 219 -14.45 -3.18 9.38
CA VAL A 219 -14.38 -1.72 9.57
C VAL A 219 -13.27 -1.11 8.73
N ALA A 220 -12.08 -1.72 8.68
CA ALA A 220 -10.99 -1.24 7.85
C ALA A 220 -11.38 -1.26 6.36
N TYR A 221 -12.01 -2.33 5.89
CA TYR A 221 -12.50 -2.43 4.52
C TYR A 221 -13.51 -1.32 4.21
N VAL A 222 -14.51 -1.09 5.07
CA VAL A 222 -15.49 -0.01 4.88
C VAL A 222 -14.81 1.36 4.88
N VAL A 223 -13.89 1.60 5.81
CA VAL A 223 -13.17 2.89 5.90
C VAL A 223 -12.39 3.16 4.62
N VAL A 224 -11.58 2.19 4.15
CA VAL A 224 -10.79 2.41 2.92
C VAL A 224 -11.68 2.54 1.69
N SER A 225 -12.79 1.80 1.58
CA SER A 225 -13.76 1.92 0.48
C SER A 225 -14.45 3.28 0.47
N VAL A 226 -14.79 3.82 1.64
CA VAL A 226 -15.37 5.17 1.76
C VAL A 226 -14.34 6.25 1.41
N LEU A 227 -13.09 6.14 1.89
CA LEU A 227 -12.03 7.07 1.52
C LEU A 227 -11.79 7.07 0.01
N HIS A 228 -11.82 5.89 -0.61
CA HIS A 228 -11.71 5.72 -2.05
C HIS A 228 -12.89 6.38 -2.78
N GLY A 229 -14.12 6.06 -2.41
CA GLY A 229 -15.30 6.66 -3.02
C GLY A 229 -15.36 8.19 -2.86
N LEU A 230 -14.89 8.73 -1.72
CA LEU A 230 -14.75 10.19 -1.52
C LEU A 230 -13.67 10.78 -2.44
N TRP A 231 -12.57 10.06 -2.65
CA TRP A 231 -11.52 10.46 -3.58
C TRP A 231 -12.03 10.56 -5.01
N ASP A 232 -12.72 9.56 -5.50
CA ASP A 232 -13.28 9.55 -6.86
C ASP A 232 -14.41 10.53 -7.04
N SER A 233 -15.23 10.73 -6.00
CA SER A 233 -16.31 11.73 -5.97
C SER A 233 -15.81 13.17 -5.82
N ASN A 234 -14.52 13.38 -5.51
CA ASN A 234 -14.01 14.68 -5.08
C ASN A 234 -14.22 15.79 -6.12
N SER A 235 -14.11 15.49 -7.40
CA SER A 235 -14.40 16.45 -8.49
C SER A 235 -15.86 16.92 -8.44
N THR A 236 -16.78 16.00 -8.32
CA THR A 236 -18.22 16.30 -8.22
C THR A 236 -18.54 17.08 -6.94
N ILE A 237 -18.00 16.63 -5.80
CA ILE A 237 -18.18 17.29 -4.50
C ILE A 237 -17.65 18.73 -4.56
N SER A 238 -16.45 18.93 -5.09
CA SER A 238 -15.83 20.25 -5.21
C SER A 238 -16.62 21.19 -6.11
N THR A 239 -17.17 20.66 -7.21
CA THR A 239 -18.03 21.43 -8.10
C THR A 239 -19.31 21.85 -7.41
N LEU A 240 -20.01 20.92 -6.75
CA LEU A 240 -21.24 21.24 -6.01
C LEU A 240 -21.00 22.26 -4.89
N LEU A 241 -19.93 22.08 -4.13
CA LEU A 241 -19.54 23.03 -3.08
C LEU A 241 -19.21 24.41 -3.63
N ALA A 242 -18.55 24.50 -4.80
CA ALA A 242 -18.27 25.79 -5.42
C ALA A 242 -19.54 26.54 -5.77
N PHE A 243 -20.56 25.88 -6.34
CA PHE A 243 -21.86 26.52 -6.62
C PHE A 243 -22.52 27.01 -5.33
N VAL A 244 -22.54 26.20 -4.29
CA VAL A 244 -23.16 26.56 -3.00
C VAL A 244 -22.42 27.72 -2.32
N LEU A 245 -21.08 27.67 -2.23
CA LEU A 245 -20.27 28.66 -1.53
C LEU A 245 -20.27 30.03 -2.23
N THR A 246 -20.37 30.03 -3.55
CA THR A 246 -20.42 31.30 -4.33
C THR A 246 -21.83 31.87 -4.53
N GLY A 247 -22.87 31.11 -4.13
CA GLY A 247 -24.26 31.48 -4.41
C GLY A 247 -24.62 31.45 -5.89
N THR A 248 -23.81 30.84 -6.74
CA THR A 248 -24.08 30.73 -8.17
C THR A 248 -25.20 29.71 -8.38
N PRO A 249 -26.27 30.08 -9.12
CA PRO A 249 -27.34 29.13 -9.36
C PRO A 249 -26.90 27.99 -10.27
N PHE A 250 -27.37 26.77 -10.00
CA PHE A 250 -27.02 25.58 -10.80
C PHE A 250 -27.43 25.72 -12.27
N SER A 251 -28.44 26.56 -12.57
CA SER A 251 -28.81 26.89 -13.94
C SER A 251 -27.75 27.65 -14.74
N ALA A 252 -26.70 28.16 -14.07
CA ALA A 252 -25.58 28.78 -14.74
C ALA A 252 -24.62 27.76 -15.39
N ALA A 253 -24.73 26.47 -15.04
CA ALA A 253 -24.06 25.39 -15.75
C ALA A 253 -24.76 25.16 -17.10
N GLN A 254 -24.12 25.54 -18.20
CA GLN A 254 -24.61 25.30 -19.55
C GLN A 254 -24.00 24.01 -20.08
N ASP A 255 -24.82 23.12 -20.62
CA ASP A 255 -24.40 21.85 -21.21
C ASP A 255 -23.50 20.99 -20.29
N GLY A 256 -23.73 21.07 -18.97
CA GLY A 256 -22.95 20.36 -17.97
C GLY A 256 -21.55 20.95 -17.73
N THR A 257 -21.23 22.11 -18.32
CA THR A 257 -19.93 22.78 -18.11
C THR A 257 -19.98 23.74 -16.92
N VAL A 258 -18.93 23.76 -16.14
CA VAL A 258 -18.75 24.68 -15.01
C VAL A 258 -18.43 26.07 -15.54
N PRO A 259 -19.14 27.15 -15.08
CA PRO A 259 -18.78 28.50 -15.47
C PRO A 259 -17.31 28.81 -15.24
N PRO A 260 -16.58 29.43 -16.18
CA PRO A 260 -15.14 29.72 -16.03
C PRO A 260 -14.83 30.51 -14.76
N ALA A 261 -15.74 31.37 -14.30
CA ALA A 261 -15.58 32.14 -13.05
C ALA A 261 -15.45 31.25 -11.79
N LEU A 262 -15.99 30.04 -11.82
CA LEU A 262 -15.90 29.07 -10.71
C LEU A 262 -14.64 28.18 -10.78
N GLY A 263 -13.92 28.17 -11.90
CA GLY A 263 -12.80 27.25 -12.12
C GLY A 263 -11.74 27.28 -11.02
N GLY A 264 -11.37 28.48 -10.56
CA GLY A 264 -10.40 28.66 -9.46
C GLY A 264 -10.92 28.10 -8.13
N VAL A 265 -12.20 28.32 -7.80
CA VAL A 265 -12.82 27.81 -6.57
C VAL A 265 -12.92 26.29 -6.62
N VAL A 266 -13.39 25.72 -7.73
CA VAL A 266 -13.46 24.26 -7.94
C VAL A 266 -12.08 23.61 -7.79
N THR A 267 -11.05 24.16 -8.44
CA THR A 267 -9.69 23.64 -8.34
C THR A 267 -9.16 23.68 -6.90
N THR A 268 -9.38 24.79 -6.19
CA THR A 268 -8.95 24.92 -4.79
C THR A 268 -9.65 23.88 -3.90
N LEU A 269 -10.96 23.73 -4.03
CA LEU A 269 -11.73 22.74 -3.27
C LEU A 269 -11.32 21.31 -3.62
N TYR A 270 -11.05 21.03 -4.90
CA TYR A 270 -10.57 19.73 -5.36
C TYR A 270 -9.23 19.36 -4.73
N VAL A 271 -8.25 20.26 -4.77
CA VAL A 271 -6.94 20.03 -4.16
C VAL A 271 -7.06 19.87 -2.63
N ALA A 272 -7.87 20.73 -1.99
CA ALA A 272 -8.13 20.63 -0.56
C ALA A 272 -8.79 19.30 -0.18
N GLY A 273 -9.79 18.84 -0.94
CA GLY A 273 -10.47 17.57 -0.73
C GLY A 273 -9.51 16.38 -0.84
N LEU A 274 -8.67 16.33 -1.88
CA LEU A 274 -7.62 15.30 -2.01
C LEU A 274 -6.64 15.32 -0.84
N ALA A 275 -6.23 16.50 -0.40
CA ALA A 275 -5.32 16.66 0.74
C ALA A 275 -5.97 16.13 2.04
N VAL A 276 -7.26 16.46 2.28
CA VAL A 276 -7.99 15.99 3.47
C VAL A 276 -8.11 14.46 3.47
N VAL A 277 -8.53 13.85 2.36
CA VAL A 277 -8.64 12.37 2.26
C VAL A 277 -7.28 11.72 2.46
N SER A 278 -6.21 12.27 1.88
CA SER A 278 -4.84 11.78 2.04
C SER A 278 -4.37 11.83 3.51
N VAL A 279 -4.59 12.97 4.18
CA VAL A 279 -4.20 13.16 5.59
C VAL A 279 -4.97 12.19 6.50
N ILE A 280 -6.28 12.03 6.27
CA ILE A 280 -7.09 11.04 7.02
C ILE A 280 -6.53 9.64 6.79
N GLY A 281 -6.26 9.23 5.55
CA GLY A 281 -5.70 7.93 5.23
C GLY A 281 -4.36 7.69 5.93
N VAL A 282 -3.43 8.66 5.87
CA VAL A 282 -2.13 8.56 6.55
C VAL A 282 -2.31 8.46 8.07
N ALA A 283 -3.20 9.26 8.66
CA ALA A 283 -3.48 9.21 10.10
C ALA A 283 -4.04 7.84 10.52
N VAL A 284 -4.94 7.26 9.71
CA VAL A 284 -5.48 5.91 9.93
C VAL A 284 -4.37 4.86 9.87
N LEU A 285 -3.52 4.88 8.84
CA LEU A 285 -2.39 3.93 8.72
C LEU A 285 -1.44 4.02 9.91
N VAL A 286 -1.02 5.23 10.27
CA VAL A 286 -0.13 5.47 11.41
C VAL A 286 -0.79 5.00 12.70
N GLY A 287 -2.06 5.33 12.93
CA GLY A 287 -2.83 4.89 14.09
C GLY A 287 -2.90 3.36 14.22
N VAL A 288 -3.20 2.66 13.11
CA VAL A 288 -3.22 1.20 13.05
C VAL A 288 -1.85 0.60 13.39
N LEU A 289 -0.78 1.11 12.78
CA LEU A 289 0.58 0.60 13.01
C LEU A 289 1.04 0.84 14.44
N LEU A 290 0.76 2.02 15.01
CA LEU A 290 1.08 2.34 16.41
C LEU A 290 0.28 1.47 17.39
N HIS A 291 -1.01 1.26 17.14
CA HIS A 291 -1.85 0.38 17.96
C HIS A 291 -1.28 -1.05 18.02
N HIS A 292 -0.99 -1.63 16.85
CA HIS A 292 -0.43 -2.98 16.79
C HIS A 292 0.96 -3.07 17.43
N ARG A 293 1.82 -2.06 17.24
CA ARG A 293 3.14 -2.00 17.89
C ARG A 293 3.04 -1.96 19.42
N ARG A 294 2.12 -1.16 19.96
CA ARG A 294 1.89 -1.09 21.41
C ARG A 294 1.39 -2.43 21.95
N ARG A 295 0.43 -3.05 21.26
CA ARG A 295 -0.12 -4.36 21.65
C ARG A 295 0.96 -5.46 21.65
N THR A 296 1.81 -5.52 20.64
CA THR A 296 2.91 -6.49 20.58
C THR A 296 3.86 -6.31 21.76
N ARG A 297 4.29 -5.07 22.05
CA ARG A 297 5.15 -4.78 23.20
C ARG A 297 4.52 -5.15 24.53
N GLN A 298 3.22 -4.96 24.70
CA GLN A 298 2.50 -5.35 25.94
C GLN A 298 2.51 -6.87 26.11
N ILE A 299 2.27 -7.63 25.06
CA ILE A 299 2.32 -9.10 25.08
C ILE A 299 3.73 -9.58 25.44
N GLU A 300 4.77 -9.04 24.82
CA GLU A 300 6.17 -9.36 25.11
C GLU A 300 6.53 -9.05 26.57
N ALA A 301 6.12 -7.87 27.08
CA ALA A 301 6.36 -7.51 28.48
C ALA A 301 5.64 -8.44 29.47
N GLN A 302 4.42 -8.86 29.18
CA GLN A 302 3.67 -9.82 29.99
C GLN A 302 4.35 -11.21 29.99
N GLN A 303 4.87 -11.65 28.83
CA GLN A 303 5.61 -12.92 28.73
C GLN A 303 6.90 -12.88 29.56
N VAL A 304 7.66 -11.79 29.48
CA VAL A 304 8.87 -11.60 30.26
C VAL A 304 8.55 -11.60 31.77
N ALA A 305 7.50 -10.87 32.18
CA ALA A 305 7.08 -10.85 33.58
C ALA A 305 6.63 -12.23 34.09
N ALA A 306 5.89 -12.99 33.26
CA ALA A 306 5.45 -14.34 33.59
C ALA A 306 6.65 -15.30 33.76
N VAL A 307 7.67 -15.22 32.89
CA VAL A 307 8.89 -16.04 33.02
C VAL A 307 9.70 -15.64 34.25
N GLY A 308 9.77 -14.33 34.56
CA GLY A 308 10.48 -13.84 35.76
C GLY A 308 9.79 -14.21 37.10
N SER A 309 8.50 -14.54 37.07
CA SER A 309 7.72 -14.94 38.27
C SER A 309 7.74 -16.45 38.56
N TRP A 310 8.37 -17.26 37.69
CA TRP A 310 8.57 -18.67 37.95
C TRP A 310 9.61 -18.83 39.08
N GLN A 311 9.14 -18.84 40.34
CA GLN A 311 9.89 -19.39 41.47
C GLN A 311 9.93 -20.91 41.26
N VAL A 312 11.14 -21.49 41.22
CA VAL A 312 11.30 -22.93 41.27
C VAL A 312 10.60 -23.39 42.57
N PRO A 313 9.58 -24.27 42.49
CA PRO A 313 8.98 -24.80 43.71
C PRO A 313 10.10 -25.40 44.55
N ALA A 314 10.26 -25.02 45.80
CA ALA A 314 11.13 -25.68 46.71
C ALA A 314 10.74 -27.18 46.74
N GLY A 315 11.56 -28.02 46.13
CA GLY A 315 11.32 -29.45 46.14
C GLY A 315 11.25 -29.95 47.59
N PRO A 316 10.55 -31.05 47.86
CA PRO A 316 10.39 -31.60 49.21
C PRO A 316 11.70 -32.07 49.85
N TRP A 317 12.81 -31.98 49.13
CA TRP A 317 14.16 -32.31 49.57
C TRP A 317 14.95 -31.02 49.70
N GLY A 318 15.06 -30.48 50.89
CA GLY A 318 15.97 -29.39 51.20
C GLY A 318 17.38 -29.73 50.79
N VAL A 319 17.89 -29.06 49.76
CA VAL A 319 19.31 -29.13 49.37
C VAL A 319 20.06 -28.31 50.40
N PRO A 320 21.09 -28.85 51.06
CA PRO A 320 21.97 -28.07 51.93
C PRO A 320 22.63 -26.95 51.15
N ASP A 321 22.73 -25.78 51.76
CA ASP A 321 23.40 -24.60 51.24
C ASP A 321 24.92 -24.77 51.36
N ASP A 322 25.51 -25.46 50.40
CA ASP A 322 26.96 -25.65 50.29
C ASP A 322 27.48 -24.89 49.07
N GLY A 323 27.34 -23.59 49.07
CA GLY A 323 28.24 -22.61 48.45
C GLY A 323 28.82 -22.88 47.04
N ALA A 324 28.24 -23.81 46.28
CA ALA A 324 28.70 -24.14 44.95
C ALA A 324 27.88 -23.34 43.90
N GLU A 325 28.51 -22.36 43.30
CA GLU A 325 28.04 -21.60 42.14
C GLU A 325 27.75 -22.56 40.96
N GLN A 326 26.52 -23.05 40.85
CA GLN A 326 26.10 -23.83 39.69
C GLN A 326 25.70 -22.85 38.56
N VAL A 327 26.59 -22.69 37.61
CA VAL A 327 26.33 -22.03 36.32
C VAL A 327 25.39 -22.92 35.52
N TRP A 328 24.06 -22.65 35.63
CA TRP A 328 23.06 -23.30 34.81
C TRP A 328 23.09 -22.68 33.40
N HIS A 329 23.59 -23.40 32.41
CA HIS A 329 23.36 -23.10 31.00
C HIS A 329 21.87 -23.29 30.72
N ARG A 330 21.16 -22.18 30.53
CA ARG A 330 19.75 -22.17 30.14
C ARG A 330 19.61 -22.63 28.69
N THR A 331 19.11 -23.82 28.47
CA THR A 331 18.49 -24.17 27.19
C THR A 331 17.11 -23.54 27.11
N PRO A 332 16.78 -22.77 26.05
CA PRO A 332 15.43 -22.27 25.89
C PRO A 332 14.45 -23.44 25.64
N PRO A 333 13.19 -23.32 26.13
CA PRO A 333 12.18 -24.35 25.90
C PRO A 333 11.90 -24.50 24.39
N PRO A 334 11.53 -25.72 23.91
CA PRO A 334 11.23 -25.95 22.52
C PRO A 334 10.01 -25.12 22.12
N HIS A 335 10.14 -24.51 20.95
CA HIS A 335 9.07 -23.73 20.32
C HIS A 335 7.81 -24.59 20.17
N VAL A 336 6.77 -24.25 20.93
CA VAL A 336 5.43 -24.74 20.67
C VAL A 336 4.94 -24.00 19.42
N LEU A 337 4.73 -24.74 18.37
CA LEU A 337 4.27 -24.34 17.02
C LEU A 337 2.87 -23.68 17.06
#